data_ad420b3b91bb39ce9c0c274c16dbeb23
#
_entry.id   ad420b3b91bb39ce9c0c274c16dbeb23
#
_cell.length_a   1.000
_cell.length_b   1.000
_cell.length_c   1.000
_cell.angle_alpha   90.00
_cell.angle_beta   90.00
_cell.angle_gamma   90.00
#
_symmetry.space_group_name_H-M   'P 1'
#
loop_
_entity.id
_entity.type
_entity.pdbx_description
1 polymer ?
#
loop_
_entity_poly.entity_id
_entity_poly.type
_entity_poly.pdbx_seq_one_letter_code
_entity_poly.pdbx_strand_id
1 'polypeptide(L)'
;MRRHLILLGLAAFVTCAPLAAMAQEYVLTIKDHKFTPEELKVPANQRVVITVINNDSTAEEFESSVLKVEKVIAGNSRGTVRIGPLAPGRYPFIGEFHEATAKGVVIAE
;
A
#
# COMPACT_ATOMS: atom_id res chain seq x y z
N MET A 1 31.69 59.70 -16.60
CA MET A 1 30.66 58.77 -16.92
C MET A 1 30.76 57.58 -15.94
N ARG A 2 29.83 57.50 -15.04
CA ARG A 2 29.76 56.36 -14.11
C ARG A 2 28.91 55.28 -14.73
N ARG A 3 29.53 54.18 -15.09
CA ARG A 3 28.79 52.98 -15.48
C ARG A 3 28.31 52.29 -14.20
N HIS A 4 27.02 52.34 -13.99
CA HIS A 4 26.45 51.50 -12.96
C HIS A 4 26.38 50.08 -13.48
N LEU A 5 27.26 49.22 -12.98
CA LEU A 5 27.13 47.79 -13.18
C LEU A 5 26.00 47.32 -12.27
N ILE A 6 24.83 47.10 -12.84
CA ILE A 6 23.77 46.38 -12.14
C ILE A 6 24.17 44.92 -12.19
N LEU A 7 24.78 44.44 -11.14
CA LEU A 7 24.88 43.02 -10.92
C LEU A 7 23.45 42.53 -10.64
N LEU A 8 22.78 42.05 -11.68
CA LEU A 8 21.62 41.19 -11.50
C LEU A 8 22.16 39.92 -10.87
N GLY A 9 22.10 39.88 -9.55
CA GLY A 9 22.25 38.65 -8.84
C GLY A 9 21.18 37.71 -9.31
N LEU A 10 21.55 36.72 -10.12
CA LEU A 10 20.67 35.61 -10.42
C LEU A 10 20.48 34.86 -9.11
N ALA A 11 19.44 35.22 -8.38
CA ALA A 11 18.97 34.37 -7.28
C ALA A 11 18.47 33.11 -7.93
N ALA A 12 19.33 32.12 -8.02
CA ALA A 12 18.86 30.77 -8.35
C ALA A 12 17.97 30.30 -7.20
N PHE A 13 16.67 30.50 -7.35
CA PHE A 13 15.71 29.79 -6.53
C PHE A 13 15.83 28.33 -6.89
N VAL A 14 16.68 27.59 -6.17
CA VAL A 14 16.55 26.16 -6.14
C VAL A 14 15.25 25.88 -5.38
N THR A 15 14.13 25.88 -6.11
CA THR A 15 12.94 25.29 -5.58
C THR A 15 13.26 23.80 -5.43
N CYS A 16 13.71 23.39 -4.24
CA CYS A 16 13.52 22.02 -3.82
C CYS A 16 12.01 21.79 -3.79
N ALA A 17 11.43 21.42 -4.94
CA ALA A 17 10.16 20.73 -4.90
C ALA A 17 10.40 19.55 -3.96
N PRO A 18 9.62 19.42 -2.85
CA PRO A 18 9.69 18.21 -2.10
C PRO A 18 9.45 17.11 -3.12
N LEU A 19 10.42 16.21 -3.28
CA LEU A 19 10.17 14.95 -3.94
C LEU A 19 8.87 14.47 -3.29
N ALA A 20 7.76 14.58 -4.05
CA ALA A 20 6.50 14.05 -3.57
C ALA A 20 6.84 12.67 -3.05
N ALA A 21 6.80 12.51 -1.73
CA ALA A 21 7.07 11.23 -1.12
C ALA A 21 6.17 10.27 -1.86
N MET A 22 6.74 9.48 -2.76
CA MET A 22 5.98 8.47 -3.47
C MET A 22 5.41 7.59 -2.37
N ALA A 23 4.08 7.62 -2.22
CA ALA A 23 3.40 6.75 -1.27
C ALA A 23 3.92 5.35 -1.52
N GLN A 24 4.51 4.74 -0.51
CA GLN A 24 5.01 3.38 -0.64
C GLN A 24 3.86 2.48 -1.03
N GLU A 25 4.05 1.70 -2.08
CA GLU A 25 3.06 0.74 -2.56
C GLU A 25 3.14 -0.53 -1.72
N TYR A 26 1.99 -0.95 -1.20
CA TYR A 26 1.84 -2.21 -0.47
C TYR A 26 1.06 -3.18 -1.35
N VAL A 27 1.65 -4.33 -1.61
CA VAL A 27 1.11 -5.30 -2.56
C VAL A 27 1.01 -6.67 -1.91
N LEU A 28 -0.16 -7.29 -2.04
CA LEU A 28 -0.39 -8.70 -1.77
C LEU A 28 -0.69 -9.39 -3.09
N THR A 29 -0.04 -10.51 -3.35
CA THR A 29 -0.33 -11.34 -4.52
C THR A 29 -1.00 -12.62 -4.07
N ILE A 30 -2.04 -13.05 -4.78
CA ILE A 30 -2.70 -14.33 -4.62
C ILE A 30 -2.27 -15.22 -5.77
N LYS A 31 -1.70 -16.36 -5.44
CA LYS A 31 -1.35 -17.42 -6.39
C LYS A 31 -1.47 -18.76 -5.71
N ASP A 32 -2.08 -19.71 -6.40
CA ASP A 32 -2.36 -21.06 -5.88
C ASP A 32 -3.07 -21.02 -4.52
N HIS A 33 -4.03 -20.10 -4.40
CA HIS A 33 -4.83 -19.87 -3.18
C HIS A 33 -4.00 -19.55 -1.94
N LYS A 34 -2.89 -18.80 -2.14
CA LYS A 34 -2.00 -18.33 -1.08
C LYS A 34 -1.65 -16.87 -1.26
N PHE A 35 -1.46 -16.17 -0.17
CA PHE A 35 -0.97 -14.79 -0.17
C PHE A 35 0.56 -14.73 -0.13
N THR A 36 1.11 -13.83 -0.91
CA THR A 36 2.53 -13.47 -0.85
C THR A 36 2.65 -11.95 -0.80
N PRO A 37 3.34 -11.39 0.18
CA PRO A 37 3.89 -12.03 1.37
C PRO A 37 2.79 -12.49 2.35
N GLU A 38 3.06 -13.44 3.20
CA GLU A 38 2.15 -13.84 4.28
C GLU A 38 2.13 -12.81 5.42
N GLU A 39 3.24 -12.13 5.63
CA GLU A 39 3.37 -11.02 6.57
C GLU A 39 3.62 -9.73 5.80
N LEU A 40 2.65 -8.85 5.82
CA LEU A 40 2.74 -7.54 5.19
C LEU A 40 2.98 -6.46 6.24
N LYS A 41 4.17 -5.88 6.22
CA LYS A 41 4.51 -4.77 7.12
C LYS A 41 4.01 -3.46 6.55
N VAL A 42 3.32 -2.70 7.38
CA VAL A 42 2.79 -1.39 7.04
C VAL A 42 3.09 -0.40 8.15
N PRO A 43 3.14 0.91 7.87
CA PRO A 43 3.32 1.90 8.92
C PRO A 43 2.09 1.98 9.83
N ALA A 44 2.33 2.06 11.13
CA ALA A 44 1.29 2.30 12.13
C ALA A 44 0.78 3.74 12.08
N ASN A 45 -0.42 3.96 12.61
CA ASN A 45 -1.02 5.27 12.84
C ASN A 45 -1.21 6.12 11.58
N GLN A 46 -1.32 5.51 10.43
CA GLN A 46 -1.64 6.19 9.18
C GLN A 46 -2.47 5.30 8.26
N ARG A 47 -3.18 5.92 7.35
CA ARG A 47 -3.95 5.20 6.33
C ARG A 47 -3.01 4.53 5.34
N VAL A 48 -3.35 3.30 4.98
CA VAL A 48 -2.59 2.47 4.04
C VAL A 48 -3.52 1.93 2.97
N VAL A 49 -3.05 1.96 1.73
CA VAL A 49 -3.74 1.33 0.60
C VAL A 49 -2.94 0.11 0.18
N ILE A 50 -3.60 -1.04 0.17
CA ILE A 50 -3.01 -2.30 -0.25
C ILE A 50 -3.60 -2.67 -1.61
N THR A 51 -2.75 -2.92 -2.59
CA THR A 51 -3.15 -3.50 -3.87
C THR A 51 -3.11 -5.02 -3.74
N VAL A 52 -4.22 -5.67 -3.98
CA VAL A 52 -4.32 -7.13 -4.00
C VAL A 52 -4.39 -7.59 -5.44
N ILE A 53 -3.39 -8.35 -5.87
CA ILE A 53 -3.29 -8.87 -7.22
C ILE A 53 -3.65 -10.36 -7.18
N ASN A 54 -4.76 -10.72 -7.81
CA ASN A 54 -5.18 -12.11 -7.89
C ASN A 54 -4.71 -12.72 -9.21
N ASN A 55 -3.69 -13.55 -9.14
CA ASN A 55 -3.12 -14.27 -10.29
C ASN A 55 -3.71 -15.68 -10.46
N ASP A 56 -4.76 -16.00 -9.72
CA ASP A 56 -5.55 -17.21 -9.96
C ASP A 56 -6.71 -16.91 -10.90
N SER A 57 -7.22 -17.94 -11.56
CA SER A 57 -8.39 -17.81 -12.43
C SER A 57 -9.70 -17.68 -11.67
N THR A 58 -9.72 -18.09 -10.40
CA THR A 58 -10.89 -18.00 -9.54
C THR A 58 -10.85 -16.74 -8.68
N ALA A 59 -12.01 -16.21 -8.35
CA ALA A 59 -12.12 -15.08 -7.43
C ALA A 59 -11.66 -15.46 -6.02
N GLU A 60 -11.17 -14.48 -5.28
CA GLU A 60 -10.84 -14.60 -3.87
C GLU A 60 -11.46 -13.45 -3.09
N GLU A 61 -11.89 -13.70 -1.88
CA GLU A 61 -12.35 -12.66 -0.98
C GLU A 61 -11.29 -12.36 0.08
N PHE A 62 -10.74 -11.17 0.04
CA PHE A 62 -9.89 -10.67 1.11
C PHE A 62 -10.79 -10.29 2.28
N GLU A 63 -10.65 -10.99 3.41
CA GLU A 63 -11.47 -10.75 4.60
C GLU A 63 -10.61 -10.59 5.83
N SER A 64 -10.97 -9.62 6.63
CA SER A 64 -10.39 -9.44 7.97
C SER A 64 -11.41 -8.81 8.89
N SER A 65 -11.80 -9.55 9.93
CA SER A 65 -12.71 -9.01 10.95
C SER A 65 -12.06 -7.89 11.77
N VAL A 66 -10.77 -8.02 12.08
CA VAL A 66 -10.04 -7.01 12.86
C VAL A 66 -9.74 -5.76 12.07
N LEU A 67 -9.56 -5.87 10.75
CA LEU A 67 -9.40 -4.72 9.85
C LEU A 67 -10.73 -4.18 9.34
N LYS A 68 -11.82 -4.90 9.57
CA LYS A 68 -13.18 -4.58 9.10
C LYS A 68 -13.24 -4.43 7.58
N VAL A 69 -12.67 -5.37 6.88
CA VAL A 69 -12.60 -5.40 5.42
C VAL A 69 -13.17 -6.70 4.89
N GLU A 70 -13.99 -6.59 3.86
CA GLU A 70 -14.43 -7.65 2.98
C GLU A 70 -14.36 -7.15 1.54
N LYS A 71 -13.50 -7.76 0.73
CA LYS A 71 -13.31 -7.36 -0.65
C LYS A 71 -13.12 -8.55 -1.56
N VAL A 72 -14.01 -8.72 -2.52
CA VAL A 72 -13.86 -9.73 -3.56
C VAL A 72 -12.92 -9.21 -4.65
N ILE A 73 -11.92 -9.99 -4.97
CA ILE A 73 -10.98 -9.72 -6.05
C ILE A 73 -11.23 -10.78 -7.13
N ALA A 74 -11.73 -10.37 -8.27
CA ALA A 74 -12.00 -11.29 -9.38
C ALA A 74 -10.72 -12.02 -9.82
N GLY A 75 -10.88 -13.20 -10.40
CA GLY A 75 -9.75 -13.94 -10.96
C GLY A 75 -9.01 -13.14 -12.02
N ASN A 76 -7.70 -13.30 -12.10
CA ASN A 76 -6.82 -12.58 -13.03
C ASN A 76 -7.00 -11.06 -13.01
N SER A 77 -7.30 -10.51 -11.84
CA SER A 77 -7.61 -9.09 -11.64
C SER A 77 -6.94 -8.56 -10.37
N ARG A 78 -7.03 -7.26 -10.19
CA ARG A 78 -6.55 -6.61 -8.98
C ARG A 78 -7.64 -5.73 -8.37
N GLY A 79 -7.52 -5.51 -7.08
CA GLY A 79 -8.35 -4.59 -6.34
C GLY A 79 -7.55 -3.88 -5.27
N THR A 80 -8.13 -2.88 -4.66
CA THR A 80 -7.51 -2.14 -3.57
C THR A 80 -8.28 -2.33 -2.27
N VAL A 81 -7.53 -2.44 -1.18
CA VAL A 81 -8.05 -2.51 0.18
C VAL A 81 -7.47 -1.35 0.96
N ARG A 82 -8.31 -0.62 1.66
CA ARG A 82 -7.92 0.52 2.48
C ARG A 82 -8.04 0.16 3.94
N ILE A 83 -6.96 0.35 4.67
CA ILE A 83 -6.90 0.03 6.09
C ILE A 83 -6.31 1.18 6.90
N GLY A 84 -6.56 1.16 8.19
CA GLY A 84 -5.96 2.10 9.13
C GLY A 84 -6.73 3.42 9.25
N PRO A 85 -6.17 4.31 10.08
CA PRO A 85 -4.95 4.17 10.88
C PRO A 85 -4.99 3.01 11.87
N LEU A 86 -3.91 2.22 11.95
CA LEU A 86 -3.81 1.08 12.86
C LEU A 86 -2.80 1.36 13.97
N ALA A 87 -3.15 1.01 15.20
CA ALA A 87 -2.17 0.96 16.27
C ALA A 87 -1.12 -0.12 15.95
N PRO A 88 0.11 0.00 16.45
CA PRO A 88 1.10 -1.06 16.29
C PRO A 88 0.55 -2.41 16.74
N GLY A 89 0.71 -3.43 15.91
CA GLY A 89 0.16 -4.75 16.22
C GLY A 89 0.06 -5.65 15.00
N ARG A 90 -0.58 -6.79 15.21
CA ARG A 90 -0.77 -7.84 14.22
C ARG A 90 -2.27 -7.96 13.90
N TYR A 91 -2.60 -7.95 12.62
CA TYR A 91 -3.97 -7.94 12.13
C TYR A 91 -4.13 -9.05 11.09
N PRO A 92 -4.67 -10.21 11.48
CA PRO A 92 -4.81 -11.34 10.56
C PRO A 92 -5.88 -11.09 9.49
N PHE A 93 -5.65 -11.64 8.31
CA PHE A 93 -6.60 -11.71 7.22
C PHE A 93 -6.62 -13.10 6.58
N ILE A 94 -7.66 -13.38 5.87
CA ILE A 94 -7.83 -14.63 5.14
C ILE A 94 -8.34 -14.36 3.72
N GLY A 95 -8.17 -15.36 2.85
CA GLY A 95 -8.96 -15.50 1.64
C GLY A 95 -10.14 -16.41 1.94
N GLU A 96 -11.33 -15.85 2.10
CA GLU A 96 -12.49 -16.60 2.57
C GLU A 96 -12.88 -17.76 1.66
N PHE A 97 -12.65 -17.61 0.36
CA PHE A 97 -13.00 -18.67 -0.59
C PHE A 97 -12.02 -19.86 -0.56
N HIS A 98 -10.85 -19.68 0.07
CA HIS A 98 -9.81 -20.71 0.17
C HIS A 98 -9.11 -20.63 1.53
N GLU A 99 -9.89 -20.61 2.59
CA GLU A 99 -9.42 -20.32 3.95
C GLU A 99 -8.34 -21.30 4.45
N ALA A 100 -8.36 -22.53 3.98
CA ALA A 100 -7.37 -23.53 4.41
C ALA A 100 -5.92 -23.15 4.04
N THR A 101 -5.74 -22.42 2.96
CA THR A 101 -4.42 -22.05 2.42
C THR A 101 -4.18 -20.55 2.37
N ALA A 102 -5.21 -19.75 2.14
CA ALA A 102 -5.11 -18.31 1.98
C ALA A 102 -5.19 -17.60 3.34
N LYS A 103 -4.05 -17.40 3.97
CA LYS A 103 -3.91 -16.75 5.27
C LYS A 103 -2.74 -15.80 5.29
N GLY A 104 -2.87 -14.73 6.04
CA GLY A 104 -1.79 -13.78 6.25
C GLY A 104 -2.03 -12.87 7.43
N VAL A 105 -1.10 -11.96 7.65
CA VAL A 105 -1.18 -10.98 8.72
C VAL A 105 -0.60 -9.65 8.25
N VAL A 106 -1.29 -8.56 8.56
CA VAL A 106 -0.76 -7.21 8.47
C VAL A 106 -0.07 -6.89 9.77
N ILE A 107 1.18 -6.44 9.69
CA ILE A 107 1.96 -6.01 10.85
C ILE A 107 2.12 -4.49 10.75
N ALA A 108 1.48 -3.77 11.67
CA ALA A 108 1.63 -2.33 11.80
C ALA A 108 2.75 -2.01 12.78
N GLU A 109 3.73 -1.25 12.33
CA GLU A 109 4.91 -0.91 13.13
C GLU A 109 5.50 0.49 12.85
#